data_980b0d68b50a016a9f628d3286a70a91
#
_entry.id   980b0d68b50a016a9f628d3286a70a91
#
_cell.length_a   1.000
_cell.length_b   1.000
_cell.length_c   1.000
_cell.angle_alpha   90.00
_cell.angle_beta   90.00
_cell.angle_gamma   90.00
#
_symmetry.space_group_name_H-M   'P 1'
#
loop_
_entity.id
_entity.type
_entity.pdbx_description
1 polymer ?
#
loop_
_entity_poly.entity_id
_entity_poly.type
_entity_poly.pdbx_seq_one_letter_code
_entity_poly.pdbx_strand_id
1 'polypeptide(L)'
;MNRFEHAVYHCMDAVEDLLRKTTSPLHRAILLNFRRHVHLEGSGQFEAISATDMMVDEPVYRVSWGANPVVVRGKQAVVNFYNSVGEQVLWNSEDCIAVNDWGIADELTFNQLLKGAALQRMGYACDDPDGWYHLQSRQAFIWPYDDKARLKGENLYEDKTSVEITKVDAADVITPQRVGEIHREQLARLEHELGPRYWVYK
;
A
#
# COMPACT_ATOMS: atom_id res chain seq x y z
N MET A 1 8.05 13.22 -15.89
CA MET A 1 7.62 12.63 -14.58
C MET A 1 7.90 13.67 -13.53
N ASN A 2 6.87 14.12 -12.81
CA ASN A 2 7.07 15.03 -11.68
C ASN A 2 7.53 14.26 -10.43
N ARG A 3 7.84 14.98 -9.32
CA ARG A 3 8.38 14.35 -8.09
C ARG A 3 7.44 13.31 -7.48
N PHE A 4 6.12 13.50 -7.55
CA PHE A 4 5.14 12.58 -6.99
C PHE A 4 4.91 11.36 -7.88
N GLU A 5 4.89 11.53 -9.21
CA GLU A 5 4.92 10.39 -10.13
C GLU A 5 6.16 9.52 -9.91
N HIS A 6 7.32 10.15 -9.74
CA HIS A 6 8.56 9.44 -9.44
C HIS A 6 8.45 8.67 -8.12
N ALA A 7 7.91 9.29 -7.07
CA ALA A 7 7.73 8.64 -5.78
C ALA A 7 6.79 7.43 -5.86
N VAL A 8 5.65 7.55 -6.53
CA VAL A 8 4.72 6.43 -6.74
C VAL A 8 5.36 5.31 -7.59
N TYR A 9 6.11 5.66 -8.63
CA TYR A 9 6.79 4.68 -9.47
C TYR A 9 7.81 3.84 -8.70
N HIS A 10 8.49 4.43 -7.73
CA HIS A 10 9.57 3.85 -6.93
C HIS A 10 9.13 3.35 -5.54
N CYS A 11 7.84 3.37 -5.23
CA CYS A 11 7.34 2.99 -3.90
C CYS A 11 7.65 1.54 -3.49
N MET A 12 7.98 0.66 -4.43
CA MET A 12 8.33 -0.75 -4.15
C MET A 12 9.83 -1.06 -4.29
N ASP A 13 10.69 -0.06 -4.42
CA ASP A 13 12.14 -0.29 -4.61
C ASP A 13 12.78 -1.05 -3.43
N ALA A 14 12.38 -0.77 -2.18
CA ALA A 14 12.86 -1.49 -1.01
C ALA A 14 12.51 -2.98 -1.04
N VAL A 15 11.31 -3.33 -1.52
CA VAL A 15 10.88 -4.72 -1.71
C VAL A 15 11.67 -5.38 -2.83
N GLU A 16 11.94 -4.69 -3.93
CA GLU A 16 12.76 -5.20 -5.03
C GLU A 16 14.21 -5.43 -4.57
N ASP A 17 14.77 -4.54 -3.75
CA ASP A 17 16.10 -4.70 -3.16
C ASP A 17 16.18 -5.90 -2.22
N LEU A 18 15.16 -6.11 -1.41
CA LEU A 18 15.07 -7.26 -0.51
C LEU A 18 14.92 -8.57 -1.33
N LEU A 19 14.09 -8.58 -2.38
CA LEU A 19 13.93 -9.72 -3.30
C LEU A 19 15.25 -10.15 -3.94
N ARG A 20 16.10 -9.21 -4.33
CA ARG A 20 17.43 -9.52 -4.91
C ARG A 20 18.34 -10.27 -3.94
N LYS A 21 18.18 -10.08 -2.65
CA LYS A 21 19.01 -10.68 -1.58
C LYS A 21 18.37 -11.93 -0.97
N THR A 22 17.07 -12.15 -1.19
CA THR A 22 16.30 -13.23 -0.58
C THR A 22 16.44 -14.53 -1.37
N THR A 23 16.90 -15.60 -0.74
CA THR A 23 17.09 -16.91 -1.36
C THR A 23 16.01 -17.94 -1.00
N SER A 24 15.35 -17.81 0.17
CA SER A 24 14.25 -18.68 0.59
C SER A 24 13.09 -18.62 -0.40
N PRO A 25 12.63 -19.76 -0.98
CA PRO A 25 11.51 -19.76 -1.91
C PRO A 25 10.20 -19.22 -1.29
N LEU A 26 9.93 -19.55 -0.02
CA LEU A 26 8.74 -19.05 0.68
C LEU A 26 8.82 -17.51 0.86
N HIS A 27 9.94 -16.99 1.36
CA HIS A 27 10.11 -15.54 1.55
C HIS A 27 10.03 -14.78 0.23
N ARG A 28 10.56 -15.32 -0.85
CA ARG A 28 10.42 -14.74 -2.19
C ARG A 28 8.97 -14.69 -2.64
N ALA A 29 8.21 -15.76 -2.43
CA ALA A 29 6.79 -15.81 -2.78
C ALA A 29 5.97 -14.81 -1.94
N ILE A 30 6.26 -14.67 -0.63
CA ILE A 30 5.64 -13.67 0.25
C ILE A 30 5.91 -12.26 -0.29
N LEU A 31 7.16 -11.91 -0.59
CA LEU A 31 7.52 -10.59 -1.12
C LEU A 31 6.89 -10.31 -2.50
N LEU A 32 6.80 -11.32 -3.37
CA LEU A 32 6.17 -11.21 -4.69
C LEU A 32 4.64 -11.01 -4.56
N ASN A 33 4.00 -11.72 -3.63
CA ASN A 33 2.59 -11.52 -3.32
C ASN A 33 2.35 -10.10 -2.77
N PHE A 34 3.18 -9.66 -1.81
CA PHE A 34 3.10 -8.31 -1.23
C PHE A 34 3.25 -7.22 -2.30
N ARG A 35 4.29 -7.31 -3.14
CA ARG A 35 4.51 -6.36 -4.24
C ARG A 35 3.31 -6.29 -5.20
N ARG A 36 2.76 -7.47 -5.56
CA ARG A 36 1.56 -7.54 -6.37
C ARG A 36 0.36 -6.89 -5.66
N HIS A 37 0.18 -7.16 -4.37
CA HIS A 37 -0.89 -6.58 -3.55
C HIS A 37 -0.88 -5.05 -3.63
N VAL A 38 0.25 -4.40 -3.34
CA VAL A 38 0.39 -2.94 -3.37
C VAL A 38 0.06 -2.37 -4.75
N HIS A 39 0.51 -3.01 -5.83
CA HIS A 39 0.18 -2.55 -7.18
C HIS A 39 -1.29 -2.79 -7.56
N LEU A 40 -1.92 -3.86 -7.09
CA LEU A 40 -3.37 -4.09 -7.27
C LEU A 40 -4.18 -3.04 -6.52
N GLU A 41 -3.80 -2.74 -5.28
CA GLU A 41 -4.43 -1.70 -4.45
C GLU A 41 -4.32 -0.33 -5.13
N GLY A 42 -3.12 0.12 -5.49
CA GLY A 42 -2.87 1.40 -6.13
C GLY A 42 -3.52 1.53 -7.54
N SER A 43 -3.87 0.41 -8.18
CA SER A 43 -4.59 0.41 -9.46
C SER A 43 -6.10 0.20 -9.35
N GLY A 44 -6.64 0.09 -8.10
CA GLY A 44 -8.06 -0.10 -7.85
C GLY A 44 -8.58 -1.52 -8.17
N GLN A 45 -7.72 -2.52 -8.26
CA GLN A 45 -8.08 -3.90 -8.60
C GLN A 45 -8.32 -4.75 -7.33
N PHE A 46 -9.19 -4.29 -6.43
CA PHE A 46 -9.39 -4.83 -5.09
C PHE A 46 -9.89 -6.28 -5.06
N GLU A 47 -10.72 -6.68 -6.03
CA GLU A 47 -11.18 -8.07 -6.16
C GLU A 47 -10.01 -9.04 -6.41
N ALA A 48 -9.00 -8.61 -7.16
CA ALA A 48 -7.82 -9.42 -7.45
C ALA A 48 -6.94 -9.64 -6.21
N ILE A 49 -6.95 -8.71 -5.24
CA ILE A 49 -6.27 -8.89 -3.95
C ILE A 49 -6.90 -10.06 -3.17
N SER A 50 -8.22 -10.22 -3.24
CA SER A 50 -8.96 -11.27 -2.52
C SER A 50 -8.95 -12.64 -3.20
N ALA A 51 -8.23 -12.80 -4.32
CA ALA A 51 -8.09 -14.07 -5.03
C ALA A 51 -7.54 -15.18 -4.10
N THR A 52 -7.94 -16.44 -4.34
CA THR A 52 -7.62 -17.57 -3.45
C THR A 52 -6.14 -17.93 -3.40
N ASP A 53 -5.36 -17.49 -4.38
CA ASP A 53 -3.89 -17.63 -4.43
C ASP A 53 -3.14 -16.40 -3.91
N MET A 54 -3.86 -15.31 -3.59
CA MET A 54 -3.32 -14.12 -2.98
C MET A 54 -3.59 -14.06 -1.46
N MET A 55 -4.78 -14.49 -1.04
CA MET A 55 -5.30 -14.27 0.31
C MET A 55 -6.01 -15.52 0.84
N VAL A 56 -5.90 -15.77 2.15
CA VAL A 56 -6.68 -16.83 2.84
C VAL A 56 -8.17 -16.50 2.86
N ASP A 57 -9.03 -17.49 3.15
CA ASP A 57 -10.49 -17.27 3.08
C ASP A 57 -11.01 -16.35 4.20
N GLU A 58 -10.38 -16.35 5.37
CA GLU A 58 -10.76 -15.53 6.53
C GLU A 58 -9.62 -14.56 6.92
N PRO A 59 -9.30 -13.55 6.10
CA PRO A 59 -8.30 -12.55 6.45
C PRO A 59 -8.80 -11.64 7.57
N VAL A 60 -7.86 -11.10 8.35
CA VAL A 60 -8.19 -10.14 9.43
C VAL A 60 -7.29 -8.91 9.28
N TYR A 61 -7.91 -7.76 9.05
CA TYR A 61 -7.24 -6.46 9.02
C TYR A 61 -7.51 -5.72 10.33
N ARG A 62 -6.45 -5.15 10.91
CA ARG A 62 -6.50 -4.26 12.08
C ARG A 62 -5.83 -2.97 11.69
N VAL A 63 -6.61 -1.97 11.41
CA VAL A 63 -6.13 -0.69 10.87
C VAL A 63 -6.28 0.38 11.94
N SER A 64 -5.17 0.81 12.51
CA SER A 64 -5.05 1.93 13.45
C SER A 64 -4.53 3.16 12.71
N TRP A 65 -5.31 3.63 11.74
CA TRP A 65 -5.03 4.79 10.92
C TRP A 65 -6.15 5.82 11.04
N GLY A 66 -5.80 7.10 11.11
CA GLY A 66 -6.77 8.17 11.31
C GLY A 66 -7.41 8.18 12.71
N ALA A 67 -8.66 8.65 12.80
CA ALA A 67 -9.33 8.88 14.09
C ALA A 67 -9.96 7.62 14.70
N ASN A 68 -10.40 6.67 13.86
CA ASN A 68 -11.21 5.54 14.26
C ASN A 68 -10.57 4.22 13.82
N PRO A 69 -9.86 3.52 14.71
CA PRO A 69 -9.36 2.18 14.40
C PRO A 69 -10.47 1.21 14.01
N VAL A 70 -10.21 0.37 13.02
CA VAL A 70 -11.19 -0.62 12.54
C VAL A 70 -10.61 -2.03 12.52
N VAL A 71 -11.50 -3.02 12.66
CA VAL A 71 -11.17 -4.43 12.44
C VAL A 71 -12.08 -4.97 11.35
N VAL A 72 -11.48 -5.42 10.25
CA VAL A 72 -12.17 -5.97 9.07
C VAL A 72 -11.92 -7.49 9.02
N ARG A 73 -12.95 -8.30 8.79
CA ARG A 73 -12.85 -9.76 8.78
C ARG A 73 -13.51 -10.37 7.55
N GLY A 74 -12.80 -11.28 6.89
CA GLY A 74 -13.26 -11.98 5.69
C GLY A 74 -13.02 -11.17 4.40
N LYS A 75 -12.88 -11.89 3.29
CA LYS A 75 -12.53 -11.33 1.97
C LYS A 75 -13.47 -10.22 1.51
N GLN A 76 -14.79 -10.45 1.61
CA GLN A 76 -15.77 -9.47 1.14
C GLN A 76 -15.69 -8.16 1.93
N ALA A 77 -15.49 -8.26 3.24
CA ALA A 77 -15.34 -7.07 4.07
C ALA A 77 -14.04 -6.31 3.76
N VAL A 78 -12.96 -7.01 3.42
CA VAL A 78 -11.69 -6.39 2.96
C VAL A 78 -11.91 -5.65 1.63
N VAL A 79 -12.56 -6.26 0.65
CA VAL A 79 -12.90 -5.59 -0.62
C VAL A 79 -13.77 -4.34 -0.38
N ASN A 80 -14.79 -4.46 0.49
CA ASN A 80 -15.65 -3.33 0.84
C ASN A 80 -14.87 -2.22 1.55
N PHE A 81 -13.89 -2.58 2.40
CA PHE A 81 -13.01 -1.62 3.06
C PHE A 81 -12.21 -0.83 2.03
N TYR A 82 -11.51 -1.49 1.10
CA TYR A 82 -10.78 -0.80 0.02
C TYR A 82 -11.68 0.07 -0.84
N ASN A 83 -12.85 -0.40 -1.23
CA ASN A 83 -13.84 0.39 -1.98
C ASN A 83 -14.30 1.64 -1.19
N SER A 84 -14.37 1.58 0.14
CA SER A 84 -14.76 2.72 0.99
C SER A 84 -13.66 3.76 1.13
N VAL A 85 -12.40 3.35 1.07
CA VAL A 85 -11.24 4.27 1.03
C VAL A 85 -11.23 5.04 -0.30
N GLY A 86 -11.68 4.41 -1.38
CA GLY A 86 -11.82 5.03 -2.70
C GLY A 86 -10.50 5.29 -3.40
N GLU A 87 -10.58 5.99 -4.53
CA GLU A 87 -9.40 6.38 -5.30
C GLU A 87 -8.66 7.53 -4.59
N GLN A 88 -7.45 7.26 -4.14
CA GLN A 88 -6.60 8.23 -3.47
C GLN A 88 -5.21 8.30 -4.12
N VAL A 89 -4.48 9.35 -3.82
CA VAL A 89 -3.07 9.48 -4.18
C VAL A 89 -2.25 9.11 -2.95
N LEU A 90 -1.83 7.85 -2.90
CA LEU A 90 -1.08 7.25 -1.79
C LEU A 90 0.22 6.63 -2.31
N TRP A 91 1.26 6.65 -1.50
CA TRP A 91 2.48 5.89 -1.72
C TRP A 91 3.27 5.75 -0.42
N ASN A 92 4.13 4.74 -0.36
CA ASN A 92 5.10 4.55 0.72
C ASN A 92 6.50 5.00 0.28
N SER A 93 7.30 5.37 1.24
CA SER A 93 8.71 5.72 1.08
C SER A 93 9.48 5.42 2.36
N GLU A 94 10.81 5.37 2.26
CA GLU A 94 11.70 5.12 3.40
C GLU A 94 11.40 3.80 4.13
N ASP A 95 11.03 2.77 3.38
CA ASP A 95 10.65 1.48 3.93
C ASP A 95 11.84 0.78 4.59
N CYS A 96 11.63 0.34 5.84
CA CYS A 96 12.50 -0.56 6.57
C CYS A 96 11.82 -1.92 6.69
N ILE A 97 12.01 -2.76 5.67
CA ILE A 97 11.26 -4.00 5.47
C ILE A 97 12.07 -5.25 5.81
N ALA A 98 11.43 -6.19 6.50
CA ALA A 98 11.96 -7.52 6.78
C ALA A 98 10.93 -8.61 6.48
N VAL A 99 11.40 -9.78 6.02
CA VAL A 99 10.57 -10.95 5.71
C VAL A 99 11.06 -12.18 6.47
N ASN A 100 10.12 -13.01 6.92
CA ASN A 100 10.40 -14.33 7.49
C ASN A 100 9.22 -15.30 7.22
N ASP A 101 9.24 -16.51 7.84
CA ASP A 101 8.25 -17.56 7.59
C ASP A 101 6.81 -17.17 7.96
N TRP A 102 6.60 -16.22 8.88
CA TRP A 102 5.25 -15.77 9.26
C TRP A 102 4.75 -14.56 8.43
N GLY A 103 5.62 -13.88 7.68
CA GLY A 103 5.23 -12.73 6.88
C GLY A 103 6.24 -11.58 6.85
N ILE A 104 5.74 -10.37 6.77
CA ILE A 104 6.51 -9.14 6.62
C ILE A 104 6.28 -8.21 7.83
N ALA A 105 7.34 -7.57 8.31
CA ALA A 105 7.30 -6.37 9.12
C ALA A 105 7.90 -5.23 8.30
N ASP A 106 7.21 -4.10 8.26
CA ASP A 106 7.60 -2.93 7.49
C ASP A 106 7.32 -1.65 8.29
N GLU A 107 8.33 -0.81 8.42
CA GLU A 107 8.20 0.55 8.95
C GLU A 107 8.53 1.52 7.83
N LEU A 108 7.62 2.46 7.56
CA LEU A 108 7.69 3.32 6.40
C LEU A 108 7.17 4.73 6.68
N THR A 109 7.43 5.66 5.77
CA THR A 109 6.72 6.92 5.66
C THR A 109 5.54 6.73 4.69
N PHE A 110 4.32 6.86 5.21
CA PHE A 110 3.10 6.81 4.41
C PHE A 110 2.74 8.21 3.92
N ASN A 111 2.46 8.35 2.65
CA ASN A 111 2.29 9.63 1.97
C ASN A 111 0.92 9.73 1.32
N GLN A 112 0.30 10.91 1.42
CA GLN A 112 -0.98 11.21 0.78
C GLN A 112 -0.96 12.60 0.13
N LEU A 113 -1.53 12.73 -1.07
CA LEU A 113 -1.93 14.03 -1.61
C LEU A 113 -3.44 14.19 -1.49
N LEU A 114 -3.88 15.24 -0.82
CA LEU A 114 -5.29 15.48 -0.56
C LEU A 114 -5.65 16.97 -0.50
N LYS A 115 -6.92 17.25 -0.65
CA LYS A 115 -7.47 18.61 -0.50
C LYS A 115 -7.51 19.03 0.97
N GLY A 116 -7.37 20.33 1.24
CA GLY A 116 -7.49 20.89 2.57
C GLY A 116 -8.82 20.56 3.26
N ALA A 117 -9.91 20.51 2.51
CA ALA A 117 -11.21 20.06 3.03
C ALA A 117 -11.18 18.61 3.56
N ALA A 118 -10.35 17.73 2.98
CA ALA A 118 -10.17 16.38 3.50
C ALA A 118 -9.34 16.38 4.79
N LEU A 119 -8.26 17.17 4.86
CA LEU A 119 -7.49 17.39 6.10
C LEU A 119 -8.37 17.86 7.26
N GLN A 120 -9.25 18.85 7.01
CA GLN A 120 -10.17 19.35 8.02
C GLN A 120 -11.13 18.26 8.54
N ARG A 121 -11.65 17.39 7.65
CA ARG A 121 -12.46 16.24 8.06
C ARG A 121 -11.69 15.22 8.90
N MET A 122 -10.36 15.12 8.69
CA MET A 122 -9.46 14.29 9.49
C MET A 122 -9.07 14.95 10.82
N GLY A 123 -9.48 16.19 11.07
CA GLY A 123 -9.19 16.94 12.30
C GLY A 123 -7.91 17.76 12.26
N TYR A 124 -7.27 17.89 11.10
CA TYR A 124 -6.07 18.73 10.94
C TYR A 124 -6.44 20.18 10.57
N ALA A 125 -5.68 21.14 11.11
CA ALA A 125 -5.82 22.53 10.70
C ALA A 125 -5.28 22.74 9.28
N CYS A 126 -6.00 23.51 8.47
CA CYS A 126 -5.53 23.96 7.18
C CYS A 126 -6.11 25.35 6.85
N ASP A 127 -5.34 26.17 6.16
CA ASP A 127 -5.64 27.57 5.81
C ASP A 127 -6.46 27.70 4.52
N ASP A 128 -6.48 26.67 3.67
CA ASP A 128 -7.10 26.69 2.35
C ASP A 128 -7.80 25.34 2.06
N PRO A 129 -9.12 25.25 2.24
CA PRO A 129 -9.87 24.02 1.99
C PRO A 129 -9.78 23.50 0.55
N ASP A 130 -9.57 24.39 -0.42
CA ASP A 130 -9.46 24.07 -1.84
C ASP A 130 -8.01 23.81 -2.29
N GLY A 131 -7.04 24.14 -1.44
CA GLY A 131 -5.63 23.90 -1.64
C GLY A 131 -5.28 22.40 -1.66
N TRP A 132 -4.09 22.09 -2.16
CA TRP A 132 -3.53 20.75 -2.10
C TRP A 132 -2.47 20.67 -1.03
N TYR A 133 -2.42 19.51 -0.37
CA TYR A 133 -1.49 19.24 0.72
C TYR A 133 -0.90 17.83 0.58
N HIS A 134 0.36 17.72 0.94
CA HIS A 134 1.07 16.48 1.16
C HIS A 134 1.06 16.19 2.65
N LEU A 135 0.37 15.13 3.06
CA LEU A 135 0.37 14.60 4.41
C LEU A 135 1.28 13.39 4.46
N GLN A 136 2.14 13.34 5.47
CA GLN A 136 3.05 12.23 5.75
C GLN A 136 2.89 11.79 7.20
N SER A 137 3.02 10.49 7.45
CA SER A 137 3.14 9.93 8.80
C SER A 137 4.01 8.68 8.80
N ARG A 138 4.73 8.43 9.91
CA ARG A 138 5.40 7.15 10.12
C ARG A 138 4.36 6.09 10.45
N GLN A 139 4.47 4.94 9.80
CA GLN A 139 3.55 3.83 10.01
C GLN A 139 4.33 2.53 10.09
N ALA A 140 3.85 1.62 10.92
CA ALA A 140 4.34 0.26 10.98
C ALA A 140 3.25 -0.71 10.50
N PHE A 141 3.63 -1.58 9.60
CA PHE A 141 2.77 -2.62 9.05
C PHE A 141 3.29 -3.99 9.41
N ILE A 142 2.39 -4.87 9.83
CA ILE A 142 2.65 -6.29 9.98
C ILE A 142 1.71 -7.05 9.04
N TRP A 143 2.29 -7.73 8.07
CA TRP A 143 1.60 -8.49 7.03
C TRP A 143 1.79 -9.99 7.28
N PRO A 144 0.89 -10.66 8.03
CA PRO A 144 1.01 -12.09 8.27
C PRO A 144 0.64 -12.90 7.02
N TYR A 145 1.45 -13.89 6.70
CA TYR A 145 1.26 -14.82 5.60
C TYR A 145 1.15 -16.27 6.12
N ASP A 146 0.59 -17.15 5.31
CA ASP A 146 0.59 -18.59 5.58
C ASP A 146 1.78 -19.29 4.90
N ASP A 147 1.89 -20.60 5.10
CA ASP A 147 2.91 -21.48 4.51
C ASP A 147 2.80 -21.63 2.98
N LYS A 148 1.75 -21.09 2.37
CA LYS A 148 1.54 -21.01 0.91
C LYS A 148 1.74 -19.61 0.37
N ALA A 149 2.35 -18.72 1.16
CA ALA A 149 2.56 -17.31 0.82
C ALA A 149 1.24 -16.56 0.51
N ARG A 150 0.12 -16.92 1.14
CA ARG A 150 -1.14 -16.20 1.04
C ARG A 150 -1.31 -15.24 2.21
N LEU A 151 -1.76 -14.04 1.93
CA LEU A 151 -1.97 -13.00 2.94
C LEU A 151 -3.07 -13.43 3.94
N LYS A 152 -2.76 -13.36 5.23
CA LYS A 152 -3.72 -13.61 6.32
C LYS A 152 -4.36 -12.35 6.85
N GLY A 153 -3.86 -11.18 6.50
CA GLY A 153 -4.38 -9.90 6.93
C GLY A 153 -3.31 -8.83 7.02
N GLU A 154 -3.70 -7.72 7.61
CA GLU A 154 -2.86 -6.55 7.78
C GLU A 154 -3.03 -6.00 9.20
N ASN A 155 -1.93 -5.61 9.84
CA ASN A 155 -1.98 -4.83 11.07
C ASN A 155 -1.21 -3.53 10.82
N LEU A 156 -1.92 -2.41 10.77
CA LEU A 156 -1.39 -1.08 10.53
C LEU A 156 -1.43 -0.25 11.81
N TYR A 157 -0.31 0.39 12.13
CA TYR A 157 -0.16 1.28 13.28
C TYR A 157 0.46 2.60 12.84
N GLU A 158 -0.27 3.70 13.01
CA GLU A 158 0.19 5.05 12.69
C GLU A 158 0.81 5.71 13.92
N ASP A 159 1.99 6.30 13.78
CA ASP A 159 2.54 7.26 14.73
C ASP A 159 1.98 8.65 14.44
N LYS A 160 0.94 9.05 15.18
CA LYS A 160 0.30 10.36 15.04
C LYS A 160 1.21 11.53 15.43
N THR A 161 2.29 11.28 16.15
CA THR A 161 3.24 12.34 16.56
C THR A 161 4.20 12.71 15.42
N SER A 162 4.29 11.86 14.40
CA SER A 162 5.13 12.04 13.22
C SER A 162 4.42 12.72 12.04
N VAL A 163 3.15 13.12 12.21
CA VAL A 163 2.37 13.72 11.13
C VAL A 163 2.96 15.05 10.69
N GLU A 164 3.28 15.14 9.41
CA GLU A 164 3.72 16.37 8.74
C GLU A 164 2.76 16.72 7.61
N ILE A 165 2.42 18.01 7.49
CA ILE A 165 1.51 18.51 6.47
C ILE A 165 2.16 19.71 5.77
N THR A 166 2.34 19.59 4.45
CA THR A 166 2.95 20.63 3.63
C THR A 166 2.02 21.01 2.49
N LYS A 167 1.80 22.32 2.28
CA LYS A 167 1.04 22.82 1.13
C LYS A 167 1.80 22.54 -0.17
N VAL A 168 1.08 22.12 -1.22
CA VAL A 168 1.64 21.69 -2.51
C VAL A 168 1.08 22.58 -3.61
N ASP A 169 1.92 22.96 -4.58
CA ASP A 169 1.46 23.62 -5.78
C ASP A 169 0.54 22.68 -6.59
N ALA A 170 -0.60 23.20 -7.04
CA ALA A 170 -1.55 22.42 -7.84
C ALA A 170 -0.93 21.89 -9.15
N ALA A 171 0.08 22.56 -9.66
CA ALA A 171 0.81 22.11 -10.87
C ALA A 171 1.66 20.85 -10.64
N ASP A 172 2.02 20.56 -9.39
CA ASP A 172 2.80 19.37 -9.03
C ASP A 172 1.93 18.14 -8.72
N VAL A 173 0.63 18.35 -8.50
CA VAL A 173 -0.28 17.27 -8.07
C VAL A 173 -0.50 16.27 -9.19
N ILE A 174 -0.46 14.98 -8.83
CA ILE A 174 -0.89 13.89 -9.71
C ILE A 174 -2.31 13.45 -9.37
N THR A 175 -3.00 12.88 -10.33
CA THR A 175 -4.38 12.41 -10.14
C THR A 175 -4.41 10.95 -9.69
N PRO A 176 -5.48 10.50 -8.99
CA PRO A 176 -5.68 9.08 -8.70
C PRO A 176 -5.65 8.19 -9.97
N GLN A 177 -6.20 8.70 -11.07
CA GLN A 177 -6.12 8.01 -12.36
C GLN A 177 -4.67 7.75 -12.79
N ARG A 178 -3.78 8.78 -12.68
CA ARG A 178 -2.37 8.64 -13.04
C ARG A 178 -1.64 7.66 -12.12
N VAL A 179 -1.94 7.67 -10.82
CA VAL A 179 -1.44 6.65 -9.87
C VAL A 179 -1.84 5.25 -10.33
N GLY A 180 -3.12 5.05 -10.65
CA GLY A 180 -3.62 3.76 -11.15
C GLY A 180 -2.94 3.30 -12.44
N GLU A 181 -2.62 4.22 -13.36
CA GLU A 181 -1.87 3.91 -14.59
C GLU A 181 -0.46 3.42 -14.27
N ILE A 182 0.27 4.11 -13.38
CA ILE A 182 1.62 3.72 -12.94
C ILE A 182 1.60 2.30 -12.35
N HIS A 183 0.68 2.01 -11.46
CA HIS A 183 0.59 0.69 -10.84
C HIS A 183 0.21 -0.41 -11.86
N ARG A 184 -0.65 -0.14 -12.85
CA ARG A 184 -0.96 -1.08 -13.94
C ARG A 184 0.26 -1.33 -14.83
N GLU A 185 1.04 -0.30 -15.15
CA GLU A 185 2.30 -0.44 -15.89
C GLU A 185 3.27 -1.36 -15.15
N GLN A 186 3.41 -1.20 -13.82
CA GLN A 186 4.25 -2.07 -13.00
C GLN A 186 3.75 -3.52 -12.97
N LEU A 187 2.44 -3.76 -12.82
CA LEU A 187 1.86 -5.11 -12.88
C LEU A 187 2.15 -5.79 -14.21
N ALA A 188 1.97 -5.08 -15.33
CA ALA A 188 2.25 -5.61 -16.67
C ALA A 188 3.75 -5.95 -16.84
N ARG A 189 4.65 -5.08 -16.33
CA ARG A 189 6.09 -5.34 -16.33
C ARG A 189 6.43 -6.62 -15.56
N LEU A 190 5.90 -6.77 -14.34
CA LEU A 190 6.14 -7.94 -13.51
C LEU A 190 5.65 -9.24 -14.14
N GLU A 191 4.47 -9.22 -14.75
CA GLU A 191 3.92 -10.39 -15.44
C GLU A 191 4.75 -10.76 -16.67
N HIS A 192 5.24 -9.77 -17.41
CA HIS A 192 6.12 -10.01 -18.56
C HIS A 192 7.49 -10.58 -18.14
N GLU A 193 8.09 -10.06 -17.07
CA GLU A 193 9.42 -10.45 -16.61
C GLU A 193 9.44 -11.81 -15.88
N LEU A 194 8.42 -12.08 -15.06
CA LEU A 194 8.39 -13.21 -14.13
C LEU A 194 7.39 -14.31 -14.54
N GLY A 195 6.57 -14.04 -15.56
CA GLY A 195 5.54 -14.94 -16.05
C GLY A 195 4.24 -14.90 -15.26
N PRO A 196 3.19 -15.57 -15.75
CA PRO A 196 1.90 -15.59 -15.08
C PRO A 196 1.98 -16.32 -13.74
N ARG A 197 1.25 -15.82 -12.75
CA ARG A 197 1.18 -16.36 -11.39
C ARG A 197 2.54 -16.42 -10.67
N TYR A 198 3.41 -15.46 -10.94
CA TYR A 198 4.76 -15.36 -10.37
C TYR A 198 4.79 -15.27 -8.84
N TRP A 199 3.68 -14.87 -8.22
CA TRP A 199 3.52 -14.73 -6.76
C TRP A 199 3.12 -16.03 -6.06
N VAL A 200 2.72 -17.06 -6.79
CA VAL A 200 2.22 -18.31 -6.20
C VAL A 200 3.38 -19.18 -5.76
N TYR A 201 3.40 -19.52 -4.47
CA TYR A 201 4.35 -20.47 -3.90
C TYR A 201 4.01 -21.90 -4.38
N LYS A 202 5.02 -22.62 -4.88
CA LYS A 202 4.91 -23.98 -5.44
C LYS A 202 5.57 -25.00 -4.55
#